data_ad2e78793542184f8a8a2ae1cbb41481
#
_entry.id   ad2e78793542184f8a8a2ae1cbb41481
#
_cell.length_a   1.000
_cell.length_b   1.000
_cell.length_c   1.000
_cell.angle_alpha   90.00
_cell.angle_beta   90.00
_cell.angle_gamma   90.00
#
_symmetry.space_group_name_H-M   'P 1'
#
loop_
_entity.id
_entity.type
_entity.pdbx_description
1 polymer ?
#
loop_
_entity_poly.entity_id
_entity_poly.type
_entity_poly.pdbx_seq_one_letter_code
_entity_poly.pdbx_strand_id
1 'polypeptide(L)'
;FCQMIKDFQTKKVDVGRVNNEYFINVLAAGMLTDIAYKVPKDKKAVLGKMAYYLEGVKEFPKQLSQNMTLTFNSKEYSGTEDIMLFLVANSKSVGGFADAAPLASVSDGYLDVMIIKKMALLTEAPDLIFKLFQGEHPKHPSIEYFQTKELSVLPTEQTAGIAIDYDGEILEEGLPVDISIVPEALNLIILRTTN
;
A
#
# COMPACT_ATOMS: atom_id res chain seq x y z
N PHE A 1 13.64 -13.92 -21.89
CA PHE A 1 14.39 -14.60 -20.80
C PHE A 1 15.80 -14.99 -21.25
N CYS A 2 15.99 -15.79 -22.32
CA CYS A 2 17.32 -16.22 -22.78
C CYS A 2 18.24 -15.05 -23.20
N GLN A 3 17.69 -13.95 -23.71
CA GLN A 3 18.44 -12.74 -24.04
C GLN A 3 18.87 -11.98 -22.78
N MET A 4 18.05 -11.99 -21.71
CA MET A 4 18.43 -11.42 -20.39
C MET A 4 19.65 -12.12 -19.79
N ILE A 5 19.77 -13.44 -19.97
CA ILE A 5 20.90 -14.21 -19.45
C ILE A 5 22.20 -13.92 -20.20
N LYS A 6 22.11 -13.59 -21.51
CA LYS A 6 23.27 -13.33 -22.35
C LYS A 6 23.77 -11.90 -22.28
N ASP A 7 22.89 -10.94 -22.08
CA ASP A 7 23.21 -9.51 -22.09
C ASP A 7 22.33 -8.78 -21.05
N PHE A 8 22.61 -9.04 -19.77
CA PHE A 8 21.85 -8.44 -18.68
C PHE A 8 22.48 -7.13 -18.20
N GLN A 9 21.63 -6.23 -17.79
CA GLN A 9 22.01 -5.08 -16.98
C GLN A 9 21.43 -5.27 -15.59
N THR A 10 22.08 -4.70 -14.58
CA THR A 10 21.56 -4.65 -13.24
C THR A 10 21.15 -3.22 -12.91
N LYS A 11 20.02 -3.07 -12.24
CA LYS A 11 19.59 -1.82 -11.60
C LYS A 11 19.52 -2.04 -10.11
N LYS A 12 20.18 -1.18 -9.36
CA LYS A 12 20.05 -1.14 -7.91
C LYS A 12 18.66 -0.61 -7.55
N VAL A 13 18.02 -1.26 -6.61
CA VAL A 13 16.71 -0.87 -6.10
C VAL A 13 16.68 -0.87 -4.59
N ASP A 14 15.85 -0.02 -4.07
CA ASP A 14 15.61 0.14 -2.65
C ASP A 14 14.68 -0.98 -2.16
N VAL A 15 14.70 -1.23 -0.85
CA VAL A 15 13.84 -2.21 -0.18
C VAL A 15 13.25 -1.56 1.07
N GLY A 16 11.96 -1.71 1.27
CA GLY A 16 11.34 -1.33 2.53
C GLY A 16 11.68 -2.35 3.62
N ARG A 17 11.85 -1.87 4.84
CA ARG A 17 11.99 -2.70 6.04
C ARG A 17 10.88 -2.36 7.03
N VAL A 18 10.26 -3.38 7.60
CA VAL A 18 9.30 -3.27 8.70
C VAL A 18 9.78 -4.14 9.84
N ASN A 19 10.13 -3.52 10.97
CA ASN A 19 10.78 -4.21 12.09
C ASN A 19 12.00 -5.03 11.63
N ASN A 20 11.91 -6.36 11.65
CA ASN A 20 12.96 -7.29 11.20
C ASN A 20 12.72 -7.87 9.81
N GLU A 21 11.57 -7.57 9.18
CA GLU A 21 11.17 -8.08 7.88
C GLU A 21 11.40 -7.07 6.76
N TYR A 22 11.37 -7.53 5.51
CA TYR A 22 11.63 -6.70 4.33
C TYR A 22 10.52 -6.87 3.30
N PHE A 23 10.19 -5.79 2.59
CA PHE A 23 9.26 -5.78 1.47
C PHE A 23 9.84 -5.04 0.27
N ILE A 24 9.58 -5.55 -0.93
CA ILE A 24 10.07 -4.98 -2.18
C ILE A 24 9.04 -4.03 -2.78
N ASN A 25 7.76 -4.35 -2.60
CA ASN A 25 6.67 -3.64 -3.26
C ASN A 25 5.86 -2.78 -2.29
N VAL A 26 5.22 -3.40 -1.29
CA VAL A 26 4.22 -2.72 -0.47
C VAL A 26 4.05 -3.35 0.91
N LEU A 27 3.79 -2.50 1.89
CA LEU A 27 3.23 -2.86 3.18
C LEU A 27 1.86 -2.20 3.31
N ALA A 28 0.88 -2.91 3.82
CA ALA A 28 -0.48 -2.40 3.98
C ALA A 28 -1.13 -2.94 5.25
N ALA A 29 -1.98 -2.14 5.89
CA ALA A 29 -2.82 -2.58 6.98
C ALA A 29 -4.17 -1.88 6.96
N GLY A 30 -5.22 -2.63 7.29
CA GLY A 30 -6.59 -2.13 7.33
C GLY A 30 -7.57 -2.96 6.51
N MET A 31 -8.71 -2.38 6.19
CA MET A 31 -9.87 -3.09 5.64
C MET A 31 -9.62 -3.85 4.33
N LEU A 32 -8.67 -3.40 3.50
CA LEU A 32 -8.43 -4.03 2.20
C LEU A 32 -7.56 -5.28 2.28
N THR A 33 -6.78 -5.45 3.34
CA THR A 33 -5.95 -6.65 3.54
C THR A 33 -6.85 -7.88 3.66
N ASP A 34 -7.95 -7.79 4.40
CA ASP A 34 -8.92 -8.88 4.55
C ASP A 34 -9.67 -9.25 3.25
N ILE A 35 -9.91 -8.29 2.37
CA ILE A 35 -10.64 -8.50 1.11
C ILE A 35 -9.78 -9.24 0.09
N ALA A 36 -8.49 -8.94 0.02
CA ALA A 36 -7.57 -9.57 -0.92
C ALA A 36 -7.54 -11.12 -0.74
N TYR A 37 -7.71 -11.59 0.49
CA TYR A 37 -7.73 -13.02 0.82
C TYR A 37 -9.11 -13.68 0.66
N LYS A 38 -10.22 -12.94 0.83
CA LYS A 38 -11.59 -13.51 0.88
C LYS A 38 -12.26 -13.63 -0.48
N VAL A 39 -11.77 -12.97 -1.54
CA VAL A 39 -12.44 -13.02 -2.85
C VAL A 39 -11.97 -14.20 -3.69
N PRO A 40 -12.89 -15.10 -4.10
CA PRO A 40 -12.61 -16.25 -4.94
C PRO A 40 -11.95 -15.83 -6.27
N LYS A 41 -10.90 -16.56 -6.67
CA LYS A 41 -10.12 -16.29 -7.91
C LYS A 41 -10.96 -16.27 -9.18
N ASP A 42 -12.06 -17.01 -9.19
CA ASP A 42 -12.98 -17.18 -10.32
C ASP A 42 -13.78 -15.90 -10.62
N LYS A 43 -14.13 -15.11 -9.60
CA LYS A 43 -14.85 -13.83 -9.78
C LYS A 43 -13.96 -12.71 -10.34
N LYS A 44 -12.65 -12.77 -10.13
CA LYS A 44 -11.69 -11.81 -10.69
C LYS A 44 -11.65 -11.82 -12.23
N ALA A 45 -11.95 -12.96 -12.86
CA ALA A 45 -11.87 -13.13 -14.30
C ALA A 45 -13.09 -12.60 -15.05
N VAL A 46 -14.27 -12.58 -14.42
CA VAL A 46 -15.55 -12.33 -15.08
C VAL A 46 -15.99 -10.85 -15.04
N LEU A 47 -15.67 -10.13 -13.98
CA LEU A 47 -16.24 -8.81 -13.70
C LEU A 47 -15.38 -7.61 -14.10
N GLY A 48 -14.16 -7.82 -14.55
CA GLY A 48 -13.20 -6.73 -14.76
C GLY A 48 -12.78 -6.05 -13.45
N LYS A 49 -11.61 -5.43 -13.43
CA LYS A 49 -11.02 -4.86 -12.20
C LYS A 49 -11.95 -3.88 -11.47
N MET A 50 -12.66 -3.02 -12.19
CA MET A 50 -13.48 -1.98 -11.60
C MET A 50 -14.75 -2.50 -10.92
N ALA A 51 -15.46 -3.45 -11.55
CA ALA A 51 -16.64 -4.08 -10.97
C ALA A 51 -16.29 -4.91 -9.72
N TYR A 52 -15.13 -5.54 -9.70
CA TYR A 52 -14.59 -6.24 -8.54
C TYR A 52 -14.42 -5.32 -7.32
N TYR A 53 -13.84 -4.13 -7.51
CA TYR A 53 -13.65 -3.18 -6.43
C TYR A 53 -14.97 -2.56 -5.96
N LEU A 54 -15.90 -2.28 -6.88
CA LEU A 54 -17.24 -1.79 -6.53
C LEU A 54 -18.09 -2.84 -5.79
N GLU A 55 -17.91 -4.11 -6.08
CA GLU A 55 -18.58 -5.20 -5.35
C GLU A 55 -17.96 -5.40 -3.96
N GLY A 56 -16.63 -5.27 -3.84
CA GLY A 56 -15.95 -5.19 -2.56
C GLY A 56 -16.55 -4.10 -1.67
N VAL A 57 -16.76 -2.89 -2.17
CA VAL A 57 -17.35 -1.77 -1.42
C VAL A 57 -18.73 -2.12 -0.82
N LYS A 58 -19.54 -2.96 -1.45
CA LYS A 58 -20.85 -3.39 -0.91
C LYS A 58 -20.75 -4.33 0.29
N GLU A 59 -19.63 -5.08 0.39
CA GLU A 59 -19.37 -5.97 1.54
C GLU A 59 -18.72 -5.22 2.73
N PHE A 60 -18.24 -3.99 2.51
CA PHE A 60 -17.59 -3.14 3.51
C PHE A 60 -18.43 -2.85 4.78
N PRO A 61 -19.74 -2.61 4.73
CA PRO A 61 -20.50 -2.23 5.93
C PRO A 61 -20.37 -3.21 7.10
N LYS A 62 -20.09 -4.48 6.82
CA LYS A 62 -19.96 -5.51 7.87
C LYS A 62 -18.62 -5.49 8.60
N GLN A 63 -17.58 -4.86 8.03
CA GLN A 63 -16.23 -4.79 8.58
C GLN A 63 -15.90 -3.42 9.19
N LEU A 64 -16.74 -2.42 8.95
CA LEU A 64 -16.62 -1.04 9.45
C LEU A 64 -16.72 -0.87 10.98
N SER A 65 -16.99 -1.94 11.72
CA SER A 65 -17.14 -1.89 13.17
C SER A 65 -15.82 -1.84 13.95
N GLN A 66 -14.70 -2.04 13.28
CA GLN A 66 -13.39 -1.95 13.95
C GLN A 66 -12.87 -0.51 13.87
N ASN A 67 -12.68 0.10 15.04
CA ASN A 67 -11.99 1.38 15.13
C ASN A 67 -10.49 1.14 14.87
N MET A 68 -9.97 1.79 13.84
CA MET A 68 -8.54 1.78 13.51
C MET A 68 -8.00 3.19 13.70
N THR A 69 -7.81 3.58 14.96
CA THR A 69 -7.18 4.84 15.29
C THR A 69 -5.69 4.58 15.48
N LEU A 70 -4.86 5.13 14.61
CA LEU A 70 -3.41 4.94 14.63
C LEU A 70 -2.68 6.27 14.74
N THR A 71 -1.53 6.24 15.40
CA THR A 71 -0.61 7.38 15.45
C THR A 71 0.55 7.12 14.50
N PHE A 72 0.76 8.04 13.58
CA PHE A 72 1.83 8.03 12.59
C PHE A 72 2.87 9.08 12.97
N ASN A 73 4.15 8.70 12.98
CA ASN A 73 5.25 9.59 13.28
C ASN A 73 6.36 9.44 12.23
N SER A 74 6.60 10.50 11.48
CA SER A 74 7.74 10.67 10.58
C SER A 74 8.23 12.11 10.64
N LYS A 75 9.28 12.43 9.91
CA LYS A 75 9.76 13.80 9.78
C LYS A 75 8.77 14.67 8.99
N GLU A 76 8.12 14.10 8.00
CA GLU A 76 7.24 14.78 7.04
C GLU A 76 5.80 14.86 7.54
N TYR A 77 5.38 13.93 8.40
CA TYR A 77 4.01 13.86 8.93
C TYR A 77 4.00 13.28 10.34
N SER A 78 3.22 13.92 11.22
CA SER A 78 2.93 13.39 12.56
C SER A 78 1.47 13.67 12.91
N GLY A 79 0.71 12.64 13.23
CA GLY A 79 -0.72 12.76 13.56
C GLY A 79 -1.34 11.45 14.02
N THR A 80 -2.49 11.59 14.68
CA THR A 80 -3.34 10.46 15.06
C THR A 80 -4.62 10.52 14.24
N GLU A 81 -4.92 9.47 13.50
CA GLU A 81 -6.00 9.44 12.53
C GLU A 81 -6.89 8.21 12.72
N ASP A 82 -8.19 8.40 12.52
CA ASP A 82 -9.13 7.32 12.29
C ASP A 82 -9.03 6.91 10.83
N ILE A 83 -8.58 5.69 10.58
CA ILE A 83 -8.27 5.24 9.23
C ILE A 83 -9.13 4.05 8.80
N MET A 84 -9.23 3.87 7.50
CA MET A 84 -9.74 2.67 6.86
C MET A 84 -8.61 1.76 6.38
N LEU A 85 -7.53 2.37 5.90
CA LEU A 85 -6.37 1.69 5.35
C LEU A 85 -5.16 2.62 5.46
N PHE A 86 -3.99 2.08 5.76
CA PHE A 86 -2.74 2.72 5.36
C PHE A 86 -1.90 1.80 4.48
N LEU A 87 -1.10 2.41 3.65
CA LEU A 87 -0.26 1.73 2.67
C LEU A 87 1.10 2.44 2.64
N VAL A 88 2.15 1.67 2.63
CA VAL A 88 3.53 2.14 2.47
C VAL A 88 4.12 1.44 1.25
N ALA A 89 4.35 2.19 0.19
CA ALA A 89 4.75 1.66 -1.10
C ALA A 89 6.19 2.04 -1.45
N ASN A 90 6.93 1.09 -1.99
CA ASN A 90 8.22 1.29 -2.64
C ASN A 90 8.09 1.34 -4.17
N SER A 91 6.96 0.89 -4.71
CA SER A 91 6.70 0.90 -6.15
C SER A 91 5.33 1.49 -6.49
N LYS A 92 5.17 1.99 -7.72
CA LYS A 92 3.93 2.64 -8.18
C LYS A 92 2.72 1.72 -8.21
N SER A 93 2.94 0.46 -8.56
CA SER A 93 1.85 -0.49 -8.79
C SER A 93 1.60 -1.35 -7.56
N VAL A 94 0.40 -1.27 -7.01
CA VAL A 94 -0.03 -2.04 -5.83
C VAL A 94 -1.39 -2.66 -6.09
N GLY A 95 -1.55 -3.94 -5.76
CA GLY A 95 -2.85 -4.63 -5.81
C GLY A 95 -3.49 -4.67 -7.20
N GLY A 96 -2.70 -4.49 -8.27
CA GLY A 96 -3.18 -4.44 -9.65
C GLY A 96 -3.61 -3.05 -10.15
N PHE A 97 -3.45 -2.01 -9.33
CA PHE A 97 -3.52 -0.61 -9.75
C PHE A 97 -2.13 -0.14 -10.19
N ALA A 98 -2.02 0.37 -11.43
CA ALA A 98 -0.74 0.76 -12.00
C ALA A 98 -0.10 1.97 -11.30
N ASP A 99 -0.93 2.87 -10.81
CA ASP A 99 -0.53 4.13 -10.20
C ASP A 99 -1.14 4.30 -8.79
N ALA A 100 -1.15 3.24 -7.97
CA ALA A 100 -1.62 3.30 -6.59
C ALA A 100 -0.75 4.22 -5.72
N ALA A 101 0.54 4.27 -5.99
CA ALA A 101 1.49 5.21 -5.40
C ALA A 101 2.20 5.98 -6.54
N PRO A 102 1.56 7.05 -7.09
CA PRO A 102 1.99 7.66 -8.35
C PRO A 102 3.37 8.32 -8.30
N LEU A 103 3.83 8.73 -7.13
CA LEU A 103 5.16 9.32 -6.95
C LEU A 103 6.24 8.28 -6.63
N ALA A 104 5.87 7.04 -6.28
CA ALA A 104 6.81 6.02 -5.85
C ALA A 104 7.84 5.67 -6.93
N SER A 105 9.06 5.43 -6.49
CA SER A 105 10.18 5.01 -7.32
C SER A 105 11.07 4.05 -6.55
N VAL A 106 11.31 2.88 -7.10
CA VAL A 106 12.14 1.83 -6.47
C VAL A 106 13.62 2.19 -6.30
N SER A 107 14.03 3.43 -6.56
CA SER A 107 15.44 3.84 -6.53
C SER A 107 15.65 5.32 -6.20
N ASP A 108 14.75 5.95 -5.46
CA ASP A 108 14.85 7.36 -5.04
C ASP A 108 15.16 7.52 -3.55
N GLY A 109 15.23 6.42 -2.80
CA GLY A 109 15.53 6.41 -1.37
C GLY A 109 14.38 6.88 -0.49
N TYR A 110 13.12 6.77 -0.96
CA TYR A 110 11.92 7.13 -0.22
C TYR A 110 10.86 6.03 -0.30
N LEU A 111 10.00 6.00 0.71
CA LEU A 111 8.76 5.24 0.75
C LEU A 111 7.59 6.22 0.58
N ASP A 112 6.62 5.82 -0.21
CA ASP A 112 5.37 6.56 -0.41
C ASP A 112 4.32 6.07 0.57
N VAL A 113 3.86 6.96 1.44
CA VAL A 113 2.86 6.66 2.45
C VAL A 113 1.52 7.21 2.02
N MET A 114 0.50 6.38 2.06
CA MET A 114 -0.89 6.77 1.82
C MET A 114 -1.75 6.33 2.99
N ILE A 115 -2.37 7.27 3.66
CA ILE A 115 -3.32 7.05 4.75
C ILE A 115 -4.71 7.40 4.23
N ILE A 116 -5.60 6.41 4.16
CA ILE A 116 -7.00 6.62 3.82
C ILE A 116 -7.77 6.76 5.12
N LYS A 117 -8.19 7.99 5.41
CA LYS A 117 -8.94 8.34 6.60
C LYS A 117 -10.36 7.78 6.53
N LYS A 118 -10.97 7.60 7.68
CA LYS A 118 -12.37 7.19 7.77
C LYS A 118 -13.27 8.17 7.02
N MET A 119 -14.11 7.66 6.14
CA MET A 119 -14.99 8.45 5.29
C MET A 119 -16.37 7.81 5.16
N ALA A 120 -17.33 8.57 4.64
CA ALA A 120 -18.67 8.06 4.34
C ALA A 120 -18.64 7.22 3.05
N LEU A 121 -18.66 5.89 3.19
CA LEU A 121 -18.46 4.95 2.08
C LEU A 121 -19.42 5.14 0.92
N LEU A 122 -20.70 5.42 1.20
CA LEU A 122 -21.72 5.53 0.15
C LEU A 122 -21.57 6.79 -0.71
N THR A 123 -21.03 7.86 -0.14
CA THR A 123 -20.96 9.17 -0.80
C THR A 123 -19.56 9.53 -1.27
N GLU A 124 -18.52 9.13 -0.54
CA GLU A 124 -17.13 9.55 -0.81
C GLU A 124 -16.29 8.47 -1.49
N ALA A 125 -16.52 7.19 -1.19
CA ALA A 125 -15.73 6.11 -1.77
C ALA A 125 -15.83 6.02 -3.31
N PRO A 126 -16.98 6.29 -3.97
CA PRO A 126 -17.04 6.30 -5.42
C PRO A 126 -16.13 7.35 -6.07
N ASP A 127 -16.04 8.57 -5.49
CA ASP A 127 -15.13 9.62 -5.97
C ASP A 127 -13.66 9.22 -5.77
N LEU A 128 -13.33 8.66 -4.60
CA LEU A 128 -12.00 8.17 -4.33
C LEU A 128 -11.57 7.08 -5.31
N ILE A 129 -12.45 6.09 -5.57
CA ILE A 129 -12.17 5.03 -6.55
C ILE A 129 -11.97 5.61 -7.94
N PHE A 130 -12.80 6.56 -8.36
CA PHE A 130 -12.64 7.22 -9.65
C PHE A 130 -11.31 7.95 -9.77
N LYS A 131 -10.92 8.72 -8.75
CA LYS A 131 -9.61 9.39 -8.68
C LYS A 131 -8.43 8.42 -8.64
N LEU A 132 -8.59 7.26 -8.00
CA LEU A 132 -7.56 6.22 -7.98
C LEU A 132 -7.26 5.70 -9.40
N PHE A 133 -8.29 5.52 -10.23
CA PHE A 133 -8.09 5.12 -11.63
C PHE A 133 -7.45 6.21 -12.50
N GLN A 134 -7.56 7.46 -12.10
CA GLN A 134 -6.95 8.61 -12.79
C GLN A 134 -5.55 8.96 -12.26
N GLY A 135 -5.10 8.34 -11.17
CA GLY A 135 -3.87 8.71 -10.47
C GLY A 135 -3.98 10.04 -9.71
N GLU A 136 -5.19 10.55 -9.49
CA GLU A 136 -5.46 11.83 -8.81
C GLU A 136 -5.88 11.67 -7.33
N HIS A 137 -5.97 10.44 -6.85
CA HIS A 137 -6.37 10.14 -5.47
C HIS A 137 -5.48 10.80 -4.39
N PRO A 138 -4.18 11.11 -4.59
CA PRO A 138 -3.41 11.84 -3.58
C PRO A 138 -3.98 13.22 -3.24
N LYS A 139 -4.84 13.78 -4.11
CA LYS A 139 -5.50 15.07 -3.90
C LYS A 139 -6.87 14.95 -3.21
N HIS A 140 -7.32 13.74 -2.88
CA HIS A 140 -8.61 13.52 -2.24
C HIS A 140 -8.56 13.96 -0.76
N PRO A 141 -9.59 14.67 -0.23
CA PRO A 141 -9.57 15.19 1.15
C PRO A 141 -9.40 14.12 2.24
N SER A 142 -9.86 12.90 1.97
CA SER A 142 -9.75 11.77 2.90
C SER A 142 -8.43 11.00 2.74
N ILE A 143 -7.50 11.49 1.94
CA ILE A 143 -6.17 10.89 1.78
C ILE A 143 -5.11 11.84 2.32
N GLU A 144 -4.22 11.27 3.14
CA GLU A 144 -2.93 11.87 3.44
C GLU A 144 -1.87 11.12 2.63
N TYR A 145 -1.10 11.83 1.81
CA TYR A 145 -0.07 11.24 0.96
C TYR A 145 1.24 12.01 1.10
N PHE A 146 2.29 11.32 1.49
CA PHE A 146 3.63 11.91 1.65
C PHE A 146 4.72 10.87 1.40
N GLN A 147 5.94 11.34 1.13
CA GLN A 147 7.12 10.51 1.01
C GLN A 147 7.97 10.65 2.27
N THR A 148 8.52 9.55 2.77
CA THR A 148 9.40 9.54 3.94
C THR A 148 10.47 8.46 3.84
N LYS A 149 11.50 8.57 4.68
CA LYS A 149 12.53 7.54 4.84
C LYS A 149 12.26 6.62 6.02
N GLU A 150 11.55 7.13 7.01
CA GLU A 150 11.27 6.43 8.26
C GLU A 150 9.85 6.79 8.72
N LEU A 151 9.13 5.80 9.23
CA LEU A 151 7.79 5.96 9.75
C LEU A 151 7.57 4.99 10.91
N SER A 152 7.15 5.50 12.06
CA SER A 152 6.62 4.67 13.14
C SER A 152 5.11 4.72 13.14
N VAL A 153 4.46 3.56 13.26
CA VAL A 153 3.01 3.43 13.38
C VAL A 153 2.66 2.76 14.70
N LEU A 154 1.92 3.48 15.51
CA LEU A 154 1.58 3.07 16.87
C LEU A 154 0.07 2.86 17.02
N PRO A 155 -0.37 1.78 17.67
CA PRO A 155 -1.77 1.61 18.02
C PRO A 155 -2.18 2.58 19.13
N THR A 156 -3.46 2.93 19.16
CA THR A 156 -4.09 3.60 20.32
C THR A 156 -4.82 2.57 21.19
N GLU A 157 -5.29 2.95 22.36
CA GLU A 157 -6.10 2.08 23.23
C GLU A 157 -7.39 1.58 22.56
N GLN A 158 -7.86 2.29 21.54
CA GLN A 158 -9.07 1.96 20.78
C GLN A 158 -8.79 1.08 19.57
N THR A 159 -7.53 0.74 19.30
CA THR A 159 -7.15 -0.04 18.12
C THR A 159 -7.36 -1.52 18.39
N ALA A 160 -8.24 -2.18 17.64
CA ALA A 160 -8.34 -3.64 17.62
C ALA A 160 -7.12 -4.26 16.90
N GLY A 161 -6.90 -5.55 17.08
CA GLY A 161 -5.82 -6.26 16.39
C GLY A 161 -5.95 -6.11 14.87
N ILE A 162 -4.96 -5.49 14.25
CA ILE A 162 -4.90 -5.22 12.81
C ILE A 162 -3.83 -6.11 12.21
N ALA A 163 -4.21 -6.88 11.18
CA ALA A 163 -3.23 -7.61 10.37
C ALA A 163 -2.47 -6.63 9.47
N ILE A 164 -1.17 -6.80 9.43
CA ILE A 164 -0.27 -6.07 8.53
C ILE A 164 0.20 -7.06 7.47
N ASP A 165 -0.01 -6.70 6.21
CA ASP A 165 0.46 -7.45 5.05
C ASP A 165 1.71 -6.75 4.48
N TYR A 166 2.74 -7.53 4.16
CA TYR A 166 3.90 -7.05 3.44
C TYR A 166 4.20 -7.99 2.27
N ASP A 167 4.06 -7.49 1.06
CA ASP A 167 4.22 -8.25 -0.21
C ASP A 167 3.38 -9.54 -0.30
N GLY A 168 2.27 -9.64 0.46
CA GLY A 168 1.38 -10.81 0.51
C GLY A 168 1.60 -11.75 1.70
N GLU A 169 2.53 -11.44 2.58
CA GLU A 169 2.79 -12.16 3.84
C GLU A 169 2.24 -11.36 5.03
N ILE A 170 1.82 -12.05 6.07
CA ILE A 170 1.31 -11.41 7.30
C ILE A 170 2.44 -11.22 8.30
N LEU A 171 2.59 -10.00 8.80
CA LEU A 171 3.51 -9.68 9.88
C LEU A 171 2.98 -10.24 11.21
N GLU A 172 3.66 -11.23 11.77
CA GLU A 172 3.20 -11.94 12.98
C GLU A 172 3.17 -11.03 14.23
N GLU A 173 4.13 -10.09 14.32
CA GLU A 173 4.27 -9.21 15.48
C GLU A 173 3.15 -8.15 15.58
N GLY A 174 2.53 -7.78 14.43
CA GLY A 174 1.52 -6.72 14.38
C GLY A 174 2.06 -5.33 14.78
N LEU A 175 1.15 -4.46 15.24
CA LEU A 175 1.52 -3.12 15.72
C LEU A 175 2.09 -3.18 17.17
N PRO A 176 3.02 -2.29 17.53
CA PRO A 176 3.59 -1.18 16.74
C PRO A 176 4.59 -1.63 15.68
N VAL A 177 4.79 -0.82 14.63
CA VAL A 177 5.81 -1.08 13.62
C VAL A 177 6.68 0.15 13.36
N ASP A 178 7.97 -0.12 13.14
CA ASP A 178 8.93 0.82 12.62
C ASP A 178 9.28 0.45 11.18
N ILE A 179 9.05 1.39 10.27
CA ILE A 179 9.20 1.19 8.83
C ILE A 179 10.32 2.12 8.34
N SER A 180 11.19 1.61 7.49
CA SER A 180 12.28 2.41 6.92
C SER A 180 12.64 1.95 5.52
N ILE A 181 13.25 2.85 4.73
CA ILE A 181 13.84 2.48 3.44
C ILE A 181 15.28 2.02 3.63
N VAL A 182 15.67 0.97 2.91
CA VAL A 182 17.06 0.51 2.78
C VAL A 182 17.49 0.77 1.34
N PRO A 183 18.23 1.86 1.08
CA PRO A 183 18.59 2.25 -0.28
C PRO A 183 19.52 1.24 -0.94
N GLU A 184 19.33 1.05 -2.26
CA GLU A 184 20.21 0.22 -3.10
C GLU A 184 20.46 -1.21 -2.60
N ALA A 185 19.49 -1.78 -1.86
CA ALA A 185 19.63 -3.06 -1.16
C ALA A 185 19.67 -4.27 -2.10
N LEU A 186 19.07 -4.18 -3.28
CA LEU A 186 18.98 -5.27 -4.25
C LEU A 186 19.48 -4.86 -5.62
N ASN A 187 20.03 -5.85 -6.36
CA ASN A 187 20.34 -5.71 -7.77
C ASN A 187 19.30 -6.49 -8.59
N LEU A 188 18.39 -5.80 -9.27
CA LEU A 188 17.47 -6.41 -10.22
C LEU A 188 18.11 -6.56 -11.58
N ILE A 189 17.96 -7.74 -12.18
CA ILE A 189 18.33 -7.98 -13.57
C ILE A 189 17.23 -7.39 -14.46
N ILE A 190 17.58 -6.45 -15.32
CA ILE A 190 16.68 -5.80 -16.26
C ILE A 190 17.07 -6.09 -17.70
N LEU A 191 16.06 -6.06 -18.59
CA LEU A 191 16.31 -6.07 -20.02
C LEU A 191 16.97 -4.76 -20.45
N ARG A 192 17.98 -4.85 -21.31
CA ARG A 192 18.53 -3.68 -21.99
C ARG A 192 17.43 -3.08 -22.88
N THR A 193 16.93 -1.92 -22.53
CA THR A 193 16.08 -1.16 -23.45
C THR A 193 16.99 -0.61 -24.55
N THR A 194 16.93 -1.18 -25.74
CA THR A 194 17.46 -0.54 -26.96
C THR A 194 16.55 0.65 -27.25
N ASN A 195 17.10 1.86 -27.05
CA ASN A 195 16.52 3.09 -27.60
C ASN A 195 16.51 3.02 -29.12
#